data_78c2a808a4013693bd293c7493f6bc84
#
_entry.id   78c2a808a4013693bd293c7493f6bc84
#
_cell.length_a   1.000
_cell.length_b   1.000
_cell.length_c   1.000
_cell.angle_alpha   90.00
_cell.angle_beta   90.00
_cell.angle_gamma   90.00
#
_symmetry.space_group_name_H-M   'P 1'
#
loop_
_entity.id
_entity.type
_entity.pdbx_description
1 polymer ?
#
loop_
_entity_poly.entity_id
_entity_poly.type
_entity_poly.pdbx_seq_one_letter_code
_entity_poly.pdbx_strand_id
1 'polypeptide(L)'
;MLSRAYLSQMRNMSTLRFFSKIYPSADAAVHDIQSGSKLLVGGFGLGGCPENLIRAINKKGVKDLDIVSNNCGVEDFGLGWLLKDRQIKKMTSSYVGENKDFENQYLTGQLEVELVPQGTLAEKCRAGGAGIAAFFTPTGANTVIQEGGFPIKLGTDGKSTVIPAKPKEGRTYNGRNYILEESITGDFSIVKGWKADTLGNVVFRKSARNFNPDVAGAGKVCIVEVEEIVEAGELDPDNIHLPACYAHRIVKGEKYDKKIEFRIVHVEGKEPTITGKDKDARVRIVKRAAAEIKDGMNVNLGIGLPNFCPMYLPKGTNVMFQSENGILGLGTKAPTEEEVDADLINASKQTVTIEKGASFFSSAESFAMIRGGKMVKGMGGAMDLVSGCKNVIVTMEHTAKGNTKFFEKCSLPLTGKHVVDMVITDMAVFKFDKTTRQMTLMEIGGDHTLEEVKAATGCSFAVAEPLGRF
;
A
#
# COMPACT_ATOMS: atom_id res chain seq x y z
N MET A 1 -36.00 -32.66 -35.51
CA MET A 1 -34.99 -32.25 -36.54
C MET A 1 -35.11 -30.75 -36.74
N LEU A 2 -34.26 -29.96 -36.14
CA LEU A 2 -34.20 -28.52 -36.44
C LEU A 2 -33.64 -28.35 -37.84
N SER A 3 -34.30 -27.57 -38.70
CA SER A 3 -33.98 -27.44 -40.12
C SER A 3 -32.56 -26.82 -40.28
N ARG A 4 -31.85 -27.25 -41.35
CA ARG A 4 -30.54 -26.69 -41.73
C ARG A 4 -30.55 -25.16 -41.87
N ALA A 5 -31.70 -24.56 -42.17
CA ALA A 5 -31.90 -23.12 -42.23
C ALA A 5 -31.78 -22.44 -40.84
N TYR A 6 -32.26 -23.10 -39.77
CA TYR A 6 -32.17 -22.57 -38.40
C TYR A 6 -30.74 -22.57 -37.90
N LEU A 7 -29.98 -23.61 -38.23
CA LEU A 7 -28.54 -23.70 -37.92
C LEU A 7 -27.68 -22.72 -38.73
N SER A 8 -28.08 -22.39 -39.96
CA SER A 8 -27.47 -21.35 -40.78
C SER A 8 -27.74 -19.94 -40.25
N GLN A 9 -28.96 -19.67 -39.75
CA GLN A 9 -29.29 -18.41 -39.09
C GLN A 9 -28.54 -18.23 -37.76
N MET A 10 -28.37 -19.29 -36.98
CA MET A 10 -27.55 -19.23 -35.78
C MET A 10 -26.07 -18.99 -36.06
N ARG A 11 -25.52 -19.48 -37.17
CA ARG A 11 -24.15 -19.17 -37.61
C ARG A 11 -23.96 -17.71 -38.05
N ASN A 12 -25.01 -17.07 -38.58
CA ASN A 12 -24.96 -15.65 -38.97
C ASN A 12 -25.27 -14.66 -37.84
N MET A 13 -25.71 -15.13 -36.66
CA MET A 13 -25.93 -14.27 -35.46
C MET A 13 -24.66 -14.07 -34.64
N SER A 14 -23.51 -14.64 -35.02
CA SER A 14 -22.25 -14.55 -34.24
C SER A 14 -21.38 -13.34 -34.59
N THR A 15 -21.85 -12.37 -35.34
CA THR A 15 -21.21 -11.05 -35.44
C THR A 15 -22.00 -10.01 -34.67
N LEU A 16 -22.13 -10.19 -33.36
CA LEU A 16 -22.26 -9.04 -32.45
C LEU A 16 -21.05 -8.16 -32.76
N ARG A 17 -21.27 -7.07 -33.53
CA ARG A 17 -20.26 -6.01 -33.66
C ARG A 17 -20.13 -5.34 -32.32
N PHE A 18 -19.29 -5.93 -31.43
CA PHE A 18 -18.81 -5.22 -30.28
C PHE A 18 -18.05 -4.01 -30.81
N PHE A 19 -18.43 -2.82 -30.36
CA PHE A 19 -17.59 -1.63 -30.61
C PHE A 19 -16.19 -1.96 -30.15
N SER A 20 -15.22 -1.82 -31.03
CA SER A 20 -13.82 -2.08 -30.68
C SER A 20 -13.42 -1.12 -29.54
N LYS A 21 -12.97 -1.69 -28.45
CA LYS A 21 -12.42 -0.93 -27.32
C LYS A 21 -10.92 -0.63 -27.49
N ILE A 22 -10.34 -1.15 -28.56
CA ILE A 22 -8.92 -1.02 -28.86
C ILE A 22 -8.65 0.34 -29.48
N TYR A 23 -7.77 1.09 -28.85
CA TYR A 23 -7.31 2.40 -29.32
C TYR A 23 -5.93 2.27 -29.96
N PRO A 24 -5.63 3.03 -31.04
CA PRO A 24 -4.40 2.88 -31.80
C PRO A 24 -3.16 3.41 -31.07
N SER A 25 -3.34 4.28 -30.07
CA SER A 25 -2.24 4.86 -29.29
C SER A 25 -2.72 5.41 -27.94
N ALA A 26 -1.79 5.64 -27.03
CA ALA A 26 -2.07 6.31 -25.76
C ALA A 26 -2.61 7.73 -25.98
N ASP A 27 -2.07 8.49 -26.92
CA ASP A 27 -2.54 9.84 -27.29
C ASP A 27 -4.03 9.79 -27.72
N ALA A 28 -4.41 8.81 -28.52
CA ALA A 28 -5.80 8.62 -28.93
C ALA A 28 -6.71 8.20 -27.77
N ALA A 29 -6.20 7.40 -26.83
CA ALA A 29 -6.98 6.93 -25.69
C ALA A 29 -7.29 8.03 -24.65
N VAL A 30 -6.45 9.07 -24.56
CA VAL A 30 -6.59 10.18 -23.60
C VAL A 30 -7.12 11.48 -24.23
N HIS A 31 -7.61 11.42 -25.47
CA HIS A 31 -7.94 12.62 -26.27
C HIS A 31 -8.95 13.57 -25.62
N ASP A 32 -9.87 13.09 -24.84
CA ASP A 32 -10.95 13.85 -24.19
C ASP A 32 -10.68 14.21 -22.72
N ILE A 33 -9.54 13.79 -22.15
CA ILE A 33 -9.10 14.27 -20.82
C ILE A 33 -8.80 15.76 -20.94
N GLN A 34 -9.41 16.58 -20.09
CA GLN A 34 -9.29 18.04 -20.10
C GLN A 34 -8.70 18.58 -18.82
N SER A 35 -8.29 19.85 -18.82
CA SER A 35 -7.87 20.53 -17.59
C SER A 35 -9.02 20.53 -16.57
N GLY A 36 -8.67 20.33 -15.30
CA GLY A 36 -9.64 20.18 -14.21
C GLY A 36 -10.22 18.77 -14.06
N SER A 37 -9.91 17.81 -14.95
CA SER A 37 -10.40 16.44 -14.83
C SER A 37 -9.89 15.77 -13.56
N LYS A 38 -10.75 14.92 -12.95
CA LYS A 38 -10.37 14.05 -11.84
C LYS A 38 -9.95 12.68 -12.36
N LEU A 39 -8.68 12.33 -12.16
CA LEU A 39 -8.08 11.08 -12.64
C LEU A 39 -7.74 10.16 -11.47
N LEU A 40 -8.18 8.91 -11.55
CA LEU A 40 -7.77 7.86 -10.66
C LEU A 40 -6.70 7.02 -11.35
N VAL A 41 -5.53 6.88 -10.71
CA VAL A 41 -4.35 6.27 -11.33
C VAL A 41 -3.91 5.05 -10.56
N GLY A 42 -3.87 3.89 -11.21
CA GLY A 42 -3.39 2.63 -10.65
C GLY A 42 -1.88 2.62 -10.43
N GLY A 43 -1.41 1.59 -9.73
CA GLY A 43 0.00 1.39 -9.40
C GLY A 43 0.30 1.47 -7.91
N PHE A 44 1.43 0.92 -7.53
CA PHE A 44 2.01 1.00 -6.18
C PHE A 44 3.52 1.17 -6.31
N GLY A 45 4.08 2.24 -5.71
CA GLY A 45 5.43 2.65 -6.07
C GLY A 45 5.51 2.90 -7.57
N LEU A 46 6.46 2.29 -8.24
CA LEU A 46 6.55 2.28 -9.71
C LEU A 46 5.97 1.01 -10.35
N GLY A 47 5.58 0.00 -9.55
CA GLY A 47 5.00 -1.25 -10.03
C GLY A 47 3.55 -1.08 -10.51
N GLY A 48 3.24 -1.57 -11.72
CA GLY A 48 1.90 -1.48 -12.31
C GLY A 48 1.49 -0.06 -12.71
N CYS A 49 2.45 0.82 -12.97
CA CYS A 49 2.22 2.20 -13.40
C CYS A 49 1.84 2.24 -14.90
N PRO A 50 0.76 2.94 -15.31
CA PRO A 50 0.38 3.11 -16.72
C PRO A 50 1.24 4.17 -17.41
N GLU A 51 2.50 3.83 -17.70
CA GLU A 51 3.56 4.74 -18.15
C GLU A 51 3.21 5.51 -19.42
N ASN A 52 2.67 4.80 -20.42
CA ASN A 52 2.39 5.41 -21.74
C ASN A 52 1.19 6.35 -21.65
N LEU A 53 0.15 6.00 -20.87
CA LEU A 53 -0.99 6.89 -20.65
C LEU A 53 -0.57 8.15 -19.89
N ILE A 54 0.26 8.04 -18.87
CA ILE A 54 0.76 9.20 -18.12
C ILE A 54 1.61 10.10 -19.02
N ARG A 55 2.50 9.52 -19.87
CA ARG A 55 3.27 10.29 -20.86
C ARG A 55 2.37 11.02 -21.86
N ALA A 56 1.31 10.37 -22.34
CA ALA A 56 0.35 10.97 -23.26
C ALA A 56 -0.39 12.16 -22.62
N ILE A 57 -0.81 12.03 -21.35
CA ILE A 57 -1.42 13.12 -20.58
C ILE A 57 -0.42 14.26 -20.34
N ASN A 58 0.84 13.93 -20.02
CA ASN A 58 1.89 14.91 -19.85
C ASN A 58 2.12 15.72 -21.14
N LYS A 59 2.31 15.04 -22.27
CA LYS A 59 2.46 15.62 -23.61
C LYS A 59 1.27 16.49 -24.01
N LYS A 60 0.06 16.10 -23.63
CA LYS A 60 -1.17 16.87 -23.90
C LYS A 60 -1.20 18.23 -23.19
N GLY A 61 -0.48 18.39 -22.08
CA GLY A 61 -0.29 19.65 -21.38
C GLY A 61 -1.52 20.16 -20.62
N VAL A 62 -2.52 19.30 -20.32
CA VAL A 62 -3.67 19.64 -19.49
C VAL A 62 -3.23 20.05 -18.08
N LYS A 63 -3.97 20.95 -17.44
CA LYS A 63 -3.63 21.53 -16.14
C LYS A 63 -4.73 21.30 -15.11
N ASP A 64 -4.46 21.67 -13.87
CA ASP A 64 -5.40 21.65 -12.76
C ASP A 64 -6.02 20.26 -12.48
N LEU A 65 -5.27 19.20 -12.74
CA LEU A 65 -5.73 17.84 -12.53
C LEU A 65 -5.92 17.53 -11.02
N ASP A 66 -7.04 16.89 -10.68
CA ASP A 66 -7.27 16.27 -9.36
C ASP A 66 -6.90 14.78 -9.47
N ILE A 67 -5.77 14.39 -8.92
CA ILE A 67 -5.23 13.04 -9.03
C ILE A 67 -5.50 12.24 -7.75
N VAL A 68 -5.98 11.01 -7.92
CA VAL A 68 -6.10 10.01 -6.86
C VAL A 68 -5.19 8.84 -7.19
N SER A 69 -4.17 8.61 -6.37
CA SER A 69 -3.23 7.49 -6.56
C SER A 69 -2.52 7.16 -5.25
N ASN A 70 -1.98 5.95 -5.12
CA ASN A 70 -1.24 5.55 -3.93
C ASN A 70 -0.07 6.49 -3.59
N ASN A 71 0.70 6.88 -4.61
CA ASN A 71 1.81 7.84 -4.55
C ASN A 71 1.90 8.63 -5.86
N CYS A 72 2.91 9.47 -5.99
CA CYS A 72 3.09 10.32 -7.18
C CYS A 72 4.34 9.97 -8.00
N GLY A 73 4.74 8.70 -8.04
CA GLY A 73 5.96 8.27 -8.72
C GLY A 73 7.23 8.87 -8.10
N VAL A 74 8.26 9.01 -8.91
CA VAL A 74 9.52 9.71 -8.59
C VAL A 74 9.71 10.87 -9.56
N GLU A 75 10.71 11.74 -9.35
CA GLU A 75 10.90 13.00 -10.12
C GLU A 75 10.88 12.82 -11.64
N ASP A 76 11.42 11.69 -12.13
CA ASP A 76 11.61 11.40 -13.55
C ASP A 76 10.80 10.20 -14.07
N PHE A 77 9.76 9.76 -13.32
CA PHE A 77 8.95 8.61 -13.72
C PHE A 77 7.53 8.63 -13.11
N GLY A 78 6.59 8.10 -13.89
CA GLY A 78 5.18 8.01 -13.50
C GLY A 78 4.55 9.39 -13.37
N LEU A 79 3.71 9.57 -12.34
CA LEU A 79 3.05 10.86 -12.08
C LEU A 79 4.02 12.01 -11.76
N GLY A 80 5.30 11.71 -11.47
CA GLY A 80 6.33 12.72 -11.30
C GLY A 80 6.49 13.64 -12.51
N TRP A 81 6.27 13.15 -13.74
CA TRP A 81 6.27 14.01 -14.93
C TRP A 81 5.19 15.08 -14.89
N LEU A 82 3.98 14.73 -14.43
CA LEU A 82 2.87 15.68 -14.29
C LEU A 82 3.12 16.71 -13.20
N LEU A 83 3.80 16.32 -12.10
CA LEU A 83 4.23 17.24 -11.03
C LEU A 83 5.27 18.22 -11.55
N LYS A 84 6.29 17.74 -12.24
CA LYS A 84 7.36 18.56 -12.81
C LYS A 84 6.81 19.66 -13.72
N ASP A 85 5.83 19.34 -14.54
CA ASP A 85 5.20 20.24 -15.48
C ASP A 85 4.01 21.04 -14.89
N ARG A 86 3.82 20.97 -13.55
CA ARG A 86 2.76 21.72 -12.84
C ARG A 86 1.37 21.46 -13.42
N GLN A 87 1.07 20.21 -13.75
CA GLN A 87 -0.22 19.79 -14.29
C GLN A 87 -1.21 19.38 -13.19
N ILE A 88 -0.72 19.06 -11.98
CA ILE A 88 -1.53 18.59 -10.86
C ILE A 88 -1.84 19.77 -9.93
N LYS A 89 -3.13 19.95 -9.61
CA LYS A 89 -3.63 20.89 -8.61
C LYS A 89 -3.80 20.23 -7.25
N LYS A 90 -4.33 19.00 -7.24
CA LYS A 90 -4.59 18.24 -6.02
C LYS A 90 -4.13 16.80 -6.16
N MET A 91 -3.47 16.28 -5.12
CA MET A 91 -3.20 14.85 -4.92
C MET A 91 -3.98 14.31 -3.73
N THR A 92 -4.76 13.25 -3.96
CA THR A 92 -5.27 12.38 -2.89
C THR A 92 -4.43 11.11 -2.90
N SER A 93 -3.62 10.92 -1.86
CA SER A 93 -2.56 9.91 -1.83
C SER A 93 -2.38 9.33 -0.44
N SER A 94 -1.78 8.17 -0.33
CA SER A 94 -1.43 7.57 0.97
C SER A 94 0.04 7.76 1.35
N TYR A 95 0.86 8.21 0.42
CA TYR A 95 2.30 8.32 0.63
C TYR A 95 2.89 9.41 -0.26
N VAL A 96 3.69 10.29 0.32
CA VAL A 96 4.44 11.32 -0.44
C VAL A 96 5.63 10.68 -1.16
N GLY A 97 6.29 9.73 -0.51
CA GLY A 97 7.36 8.93 -1.09
C GLY A 97 8.70 9.64 -1.16
N GLU A 98 9.54 9.13 -2.04
CA GLU A 98 10.87 9.66 -2.34
C GLU A 98 10.84 10.77 -3.42
N ASN A 99 9.67 11.30 -3.76
CA ASN A 99 9.52 12.36 -4.75
C ASN A 99 9.70 13.74 -4.10
N LYS A 100 10.87 14.33 -4.27
CA LYS A 100 11.19 15.66 -3.71
C LYS A 100 10.37 16.79 -4.30
N ASP A 101 9.97 16.70 -5.57
CA ASP A 101 9.08 17.69 -6.19
C ASP A 101 7.70 17.67 -5.54
N PHE A 102 7.19 16.48 -5.19
CA PHE A 102 5.94 16.33 -4.47
C PHE A 102 6.02 16.99 -3.08
N GLU A 103 7.05 16.62 -2.31
CA GLU A 103 7.29 17.19 -0.98
C GLU A 103 7.42 18.72 -1.04
N ASN A 104 8.27 19.24 -1.92
CA ASN A 104 8.50 20.67 -2.07
C ASN A 104 7.24 21.45 -2.47
N GLN A 105 6.45 20.93 -3.44
CA GLN A 105 5.23 21.60 -3.87
C GLN A 105 4.18 21.64 -2.77
N TYR A 106 4.07 20.59 -1.95
CA TYR A 106 3.21 20.60 -0.79
C TYR A 106 3.68 21.58 0.29
N LEU A 107 4.95 21.47 0.72
CA LEU A 107 5.51 22.29 1.80
C LEU A 107 5.54 23.79 1.46
N THR A 108 5.57 24.15 0.18
CA THR A 108 5.53 25.54 -0.27
C THR A 108 4.13 26.04 -0.65
N GLY A 109 3.08 25.27 -0.34
CA GLY A 109 1.69 25.64 -0.57
C GLY A 109 1.25 25.67 -2.04
N GLN A 110 2.03 25.09 -2.95
CA GLN A 110 1.73 25.07 -4.38
C GLN A 110 0.78 23.94 -4.76
N LEU A 111 0.77 22.83 -4.00
CA LEU A 111 -0.01 21.64 -4.25
C LEU A 111 -0.96 21.35 -3.09
N GLU A 112 -2.19 20.98 -3.39
CA GLU A 112 -3.12 20.43 -2.41
C GLU A 112 -2.84 18.94 -2.24
N VAL A 113 -2.66 18.47 -0.98
CA VAL A 113 -2.38 17.06 -0.68
C VAL A 113 -3.30 16.56 0.41
N GLU A 114 -4.18 15.63 0.06
CA GLU A 114 -5.03 14.92 0.99
C GLU A 114 -4.44 13.54 1.28
N LEU A 115 -3.86 13.36 2.47
CA LEU A 115 -3.31 12.08 2.90
C LEU A 115 -4.40 11.17 3.45
N VAL A 116 -4.55 9.99 2.86
CA VAL A 116 -5.52 8.98 3.23
C VAL A 116 -4.78 7.69 3.59
N PRO A 117 -5.14 7.00 4.69
CA PRO A 117 -4.54 5.70 5.00
C PRO A 117 -4.66 4.74 3.80
N GLN A 118 -3.63 3.96 3.55
CA GLN A 118 -3.45 3.22 2.28
C GLN A 118 -4.59 2.23 2.01
N GLY A 119 -4.98 1.45 3.01
CA GLY A 119 -6.11 0.52 2.87
C GLY A 119 -7.45 1.24 2.77
N THR A 120 -7.56 2.41 3.40
CA THR A 120 -8.74 3.27 3.25
C THR A 120 -8.83 3.82 1.83
N LEU A 121 -7.70 4.28 1.23
CA LEU A 121 -7.67 4.77 -0.14
C LEU A 121 -8.11 3.68 -1.13
N ALA A 122 -7.59 2.45 -0.99
CA ALA A 122 -7.98 1.31 -1.82
C ALA A 122 -9.48 1.01 -1.69
N GLU A 123 -10.01 0.97 -0.45
CA GLU A 123 -11.43 0.71 -0.21
C GLU A 123 -12.33 1.84 -0.72
N LYS A 124 -11.91 3.12 -0.62
CA LYS A 124 -12.63 4.27 -1.18
C LYS A 124 -12.80 4.15 -2.70
N CYS A 125 -11.76 3.73 -3.41
CA CYS A 125 -11.82 3.49 -4.86
C CYS A 125 -12.71 2.28 -5.18
N ARG A 126 -12.51 1.14 -4.48
CA ARG A 126 -13.33 -0.06 -4.65
C ARG A 126 -14.81 0.23 -4.39
N ALA A 127 -15.12 0.93 -3.30
CA ALA A 127 -16.49 1.30 -2.94
C ALA A 127 -17.12 2.21 -4.01
N GLY A 128 -16.39 3.21 -4.51
CA GLY A 128 -16.84 4.09 -5.59
C GLY A 128 -17.19 3.32 -6.85
N GLY A 129 -16.33 2.38 -7.27
CA GLY A 129 -16.56 1.49 -8.41
C GLY A 129 -17.72 0.51 -8.22
N ALA A 130 -18.07 0.18 -6.97
CA ALA A 130 -19.17 -0.70 -6.60
C ALA A 130 -20.50 0.04 -6.34
N GLY A 131 -20.55 1.36 -6.49
CA GLY A 131 -21.74 2.16 -6.20
C GLY A 131 -22.08 2.30 -4.71
N ILE A 132 -21.09 2.06 -3.82
CA ILE A 132 -21.21 2.23 -2.37
C ILE A 132 -20.81 3.65 -2.03
N ALA A 133 -21.73 4.44 -1.48
CA ALA A 133 -21.51 5.87 -1.23
C ALA A 133 -20.48 6.15 -0.14
N ALA A 134 -20.48 5.33 0.94
CA ALA A 134 -19.61 5.48 2.10
C ALA A 134 -19.54 4.18 2.89
N PHE A 135 -18.54 4.05 3.76
CA PHE A 135 -18.37 2.90 4.65
C PHE A 135 -17.72 3.31 5.97
N PHE A 136 -17.92 2.50 7.00
CA PHE A 136 -17.24 2.66 8.30
C PHE A 136 -15.97 1.81 8.35
N THR A 137 -14.85 2.42 8.78
CA THR A 137 -13.58 1.74 8.98
C THR A 137 -12.98 2.06 10.34
N PRO A 138 -12.30 1.13 11.03
CA PRO A 138 -11.59 1.42 12.26
C PRO A 138 -10.28 2.19 12.04
N THR A 139 -9.78 2.19 10.79
CA THR A 139 -8.53 2.85 10.41
C THR A 139 -8.65 4.36 10.59
N GLY A 140 -7.74 4.94 11.37
CA GLY A 140 -7.71 6.37 11.64
C GLY A 140 -8.69 6.84 12.75
N ALA A 141 -9.47 5.93 13.36
CA ALA A 141 -10.32 6.27 14.50
C ALA A 141 -9.48 6.79 15.69
N ASN A 142 -9.94 7.85 16.34
CA ASN A 142 -9.27 8.56 17.45
C ASN A 142 -7.87 9.12 17.08
N THR A 143 -7.66 9.48 15.82
CA THR A 143 -6.45 10.14 15.33
C THR A 143 -6.81 11.43 14.59
N VAL A 144 -5.81 12.18 14.14
CA VAL A 144 -6.01 13.39 13.31
C VAL A 144 -6.82 13.13 12.03
N ILE A 145 -6.88 11.87 11.55
CA ILE A 145 -7.72 11.50 10.41
C ILE A 145 -9.21 11.66 10.74
N GLN A 146 -9.60 11.33 11.97
CA GLN A 146 -10.97 11.56 12.46
C GLN A 146 -11.21 13.00 12.89
N GLU A 147 -10.26 13.57 13.64
CA GLU A 147 -10.41 14.87 14.28
C GLU A 147 -10.40 16.02 13.26
N GLY A 148 -9.77 15.81 12.09
CA GLY A 148 -9.59 16.83 11.08
C GLY A 148 -8.47 17.80 11.43
N GLY A 149 -8.41 18.93 10.71
CA GLY A 149 -7.43 20.00 10.94
C GLY A 149 -6.07 19.74 10.30
N PHE A 150 -5.77 18.52 9.86
CA PHE A 150 -4.53 18.24 9.13
C PHE A 150 -4.49 19.07 7.83
N PRO A 151 -3.37 19.74 7.49
CA PRO A 151 -3.32 20.61 6.33
C PRO A 151 -3.47 19.81 5.00
N ILE A 152 -4.51 20.12 4.23
CA ILE A 152 -4.61 19.71 2.83
C ILE A 152 -3.81 20.70 1.96
N LYS A 153 -3.85 21.99 2.31
CA LYS A 153 -3.05 23.03 1.65
C LYS A 153 -2.36 23.89 2.69
N LEU A 154 -1.05 24.02 2.55
CA LEU A 154 -0.26 24.95 3.33
C LEU A 154 -0.23 26.33 2.66
N GLY A 155 0.05 27.38 3.44
CA GLY A 155 0.40 28.67 2.92
C GLY A 155 1.80 28.69 2.31
N THR A 156 2.15 29.76 1.62
CA THR A 156 3.48 29.95 1.03
C THR A 156 4.60 30.06 2.08
N ASP A 157 4.23 30.25 3.35
CA ASP A 157 5.14 30.23 4.50
C ASP A 157 5.50 28.80 4.94
N GLY A 158 4.88 27.77 4.35
CA GLY A 158 5.06 26.36 4.69
C GLY A 158 4.56 25.95 6.08
N LYS A 159 3.82 26.82 6.76
CA LYS A 159 3.39 26.63 8.17
C LYS A 159 1.90 26.86 8.38
N SER A 160 1.34 27.91 7.81
CA SER A 160 -0.08 28.23 7.96
C SER A 160 -0.93 27.21 7.18
N THR A 161 -2.07 26.84 7.74
CA THR A 161 -3.04 25.96 7.08
C THR A 161 -4.06 26.79 6.31
N VAL A 162 -4.06 26.68 4.98
CA VAL A 162 -5.03 27.35 4.09
C VAL A 162 -6.28 26.52 3.93
N ILE A 163 -6.13 25.21 3.73
CA ILE A 163 -7.24 24.27 3.62
C ILE A 163 -7.02 23.14 4.65
N PRO A 164 -7.78 23.09 5.74
CA PRO A 164 -7.72 21.98 6.68
C PRO A 164 -8.57 20.80 6.23
N ALA A 165 -8.18 19.59 6.62
CA ALA A 165 -9.00 18.40 6.51
C ALA A 165 -10.24 18.54 7.41
N LYS A 166 -11.41 18.08 6.92
CA LYS A 166 -12.66 18.09 7.70
C LYS A 166 -12.67 16.95 8.71
N PRO A 167 -13.31 17.14 9.89
CA PRO A 167 -13.55 16.05 10.83
C PRO A 167 -14.49 15.01 10.22
N LYS A 168 -14.36 13.76 10.65
CA LYS A 168 -15.16 12.64 10.16
C LYS A 168 -16.10 12.13 11.25
N GLU A 169 -17.30 11.71 10.84
CA GLU A 169 -18.26 11.09 11.74
C GLU A 169 -17.68 9.80 12.34
N GLY A 170 -17.81 9.66 13.66
CA GLY A 170 -17.40 8.46 14.39
C GLY A 170 -18.59 7.67 14.89
N ARG A 171 -18.52 6.34 14.83
CA ARG A 171 -19.50 5.44 15.48
C ARG A 171 -18.80 4.27 16.16
N THR A 172 -19.45 3.76 17.21
CA THR A 172 -18.99 2.58 17.94
C THR A 172 -19.87 1.38 17.58
N TYR A 173 -19.25 0.31 17.10
CA TYR A 173 -19.91 -0.97 16.86
C TYR A 173 -19.17 -2.08 17.64
N ASN A 174 -19.91 -2.86 18.43
CA ASN A 174 -19.36 -3.95 19.22
C ASN A 174 -18.14 -3.54 20.07
N GLY A 175 -18.21 -2.35 20.70
CA GLY A 175 -17.13 -1.83 21.54
C GLY A 175 -15.92 -1.27 20.81
N ARG A 176 -15.91 -1.27 19.46
CA ARG A 176 -14.83 -0.75 18.62
C ARG A 176 -15.26 0.53 17.90
N ASN A 177 -14.37 1.52 17.88
CA ASN A 177 -14.61 2.80 17.21
C ASN A 177 -14.31 2.70 15.71
N TYR A 178 -15.16 3.35 14.91
CA TYR A 178 -15.08 3.44 13.46
C TYR A 178 -15.29 4.89 13.03
N ILE A 179 -14.76 5.24 11.88
CA ILE A 179 -15.01 6.53 11.21
C ILE A 179 -15.67 6.29 9.86
N LEU A 180 -16.51 7.23 9.46
CA LEU A 180 -17.16 7.25 8.15
C LEU A 180 -16.17 7.76 7.08
N GLU A 181 -16.00 6.98 6.03
CA GLU A 181 -15.23 7.36 4.84
C GLU A 181 -16.14 7.36 3.61
N GLU A 182 -16.20 8.48 2.92
CA GLU A 182 -16.91 8.58 1.64
C GLU A 182 -16.10 7.90 0.54
N SER A 183 -16.77 7.25 -0.40
CA SER A 183 -16.14 6.63 -1.56
C SER A 183 -15.51 7.67 -2.51
N ILE A 184 -14.62 7.21 -3.39
CA ILE A 184 -14.00 8.05 -4.40
C ILE A 184 -14.42 7.57 -5.78
N THR A 185 -14.91 8.52 -6.60
CA THR A 185 -15.13 8.36 -8.04
C THR A 185 -14.41 9.49 -8.79
N GLY A 186 -14.16 9.30 -10.09
CA GLY A 186 -13.53 10.31 -10.95
C GLY A 186 -14.07 10.31 -12.37
N ASP A 187 -13.59 11.24 -13.18
CA ASP A 187 -13.99 11.32 -14.58
C ASP A 187 -13.32 10.21 -15.38
N PHE A 188 -12.06 9.95 -15.09
CA PHE A 188 -11.29 8.86 -15.71
C PHE A 188 -10.56 8.03 -14.68
N SER A 189 -10.40 6.73 -14.98
CA SER A 189 -9.38 5.89 -14.36
C SER A 189 -8.39 5.42 -15.43
N ILE A 190 -7.10 5.45 -15.10
CA ILE A 190 -6.02 4.95 -15.95
C ILE A 190 -5.27 3.86 -15.20
N VAL A 191 -5.20 2.67 -15.78
CA VAL A 191 -4.65 1.48 -15.12
C VAL A 191 -3.73 0.69 -16.05
N LYS A 192 -2.79 -0.07 -15.46
CA LYS A 192 -1.86 -0.94 -16.17
C LYS A 192 -2.26 -2.40 -15.97
N GLY A 193 -2.72 -3.05 -17.04
CA GLY A 193 -2.86 -4.49 -17.12
C GLY A 193 -1.62 -5.17 -17.70
N TRP A 194 -1.57 -6.49 -17.62
CA TRP A 194 -0.57 -7.29 -18.33
C TRP A 194 -1.10 -7.65 -19.71
N LYS A 195 -2.22 -8.35 -19.78
CA LYS A 195 -2.90 -8.74 -21.01
C LYS A 195 -4.35 -8.28 -21.01
N ALA A 196 -4.87 -7.94 -22.16
CA ALA A 196 -6.29 -7.77 -22.38
C ALA A 196 -6.76 -8.50 -23.64
N ASP A 197 -8.00 -9.00 -23.63
CA ASP A 197 -8.60 -9.47 -24.86
C ASP A 197 -9.30 -8.34 -25.62
N THR A 198 -9.67 -8.59 -26.87
CA THR A 198 -10.33 -7.61 -27.73
C THR A 198 -11.73 -7.19 -27.23
N LEU A 199 -12.34 -7.92 -26.28
CA LEU A 199 -13.60 -7.56 -25.63
C LEU A 199 -13.40 -6.64 -24.42
N GLY A 200 -12.23 -6.65 -23.82
CA GLY A 200 -11.90 -5.82 -22.65
C GLY A 200 -11.73 -6.56 -21.33
N ASN A 201 -11.65 -7.88 -21.35
CA ASN A 201 -11.22 -8.63 -20.16
C ASN A 201 -9.73 -8.42 -19.93
N VAL A 202 -9.33 -8.21 -18.68
CA VAL A 202 -7.94 -7.88 -18.34
C VAL A 202 -7.38 -8.81 -17.27
N VAL A 203 -6.13 -9.22 -17.46
CA VAL A 203 -5.33 -9.94 -16.46
C VAL A 203 -4.19 -9.04 -16.02
N PHE A 204 -4.03 -8.90 -14.71
CA PHE A 204 -2.87 -8.25 -14.08
C PHE A 204 -1.80 -9.28 -13.77
N ARG A 205 -0.56 -8.82 -13.56
CA ARG A 205 0.56 -9.71 -13.35
C ARG A 205 1.20 -9.46 -11.97
N LYS A 206 1.31 -10.52 -11.16
CA LYS A 206 2.00 -10.50 -9.86
C LYS A 206 1.57 -9.30 -8.99
N SER A 207 2.51 -8.66 -8.28
CA SER A 207 2.24 -7.50 -7.43
C SER A 207 1.90 -6.21 -8.19
N ALA A 208 2.06 -6.17 -9.52
CA ALA A 208 1.56 -5.07 -10.35
C ALA A 208 0.02 -5.03 -10.44
N ARG A 209 -0.68 -6.04 -9.93
CA ARG A 209 -2.13 -6.00 -9.71
C ARG A 209 -2.53 -4.89 -8.74
N ASN A 210 -1.89 -4.77 -7.59
CA ASN A 210 -2.04 -3.72 -6.56
C ASN A 210 -3.34 -2.90 -6.61
N PHE A 211 -3.29 -1.56 -6.77
CA PHE A 211 -4.44 -0.66 -6.85
C PHE A 211 -5.19 -0.72 -8.19
N ASN A 212 -4.62 -1.34 -9.23
CA ASN A 212 -5.16 -1.27 -10.58
C ASN A 212 -6.62 -1.72 -10.70
N PRO A 213 -7.05 -2.92 -10.21
CA PRO A 213 -8.46 -3.31 -10.31
C PRO A 213 -9.39 -2.44 -9.44
N ASP A 214 -8.92 -1.99 -8.27
CA ASP A 214 -9.72 -1.20 -7.33
C ASP A 214 -10.03 0.19 -7.91
N VAL A 215 -9.09 0.76 -8.65
CA VAL A 215 -9.20 2.06 -9.33
C VAL A 215 -10.02 1.96 -10.61
N ALA A 216 -9.90 0.87 -11.35
CA ALA A 216 -10.50 0.71 -12.68
C ALA A 216 -12.01 0.98 -12.69
N GLY A 217 -12.74 0.47 -11.69
CA GLY A 217 -14.20 0.64 -11.60
C GLY A 217 -14.65 2.03 -11.15
N ALA A 218 -13.78 2.84 -10.58
CA ALA A 218 -14.12 4.11 -9.94
C ALA A 218 -14.14 5.32 -10.91
N GLY A 219 -13.58 5.18 -12.11
CA GLY A 219 -13.66 6.21 -13.15
C GLY A 219 -14.89 6.03 -14.05
N LYS A 220 -15.53 7.12 -14.45
CA LYS A 220 -16.62 7.08 -15.45
C LYS A 220 -16.14 6.46 -16.77
N VAL A 221 -14.90 6.73 -17.14
CA VAL A 221 -14.21 6.12 -18.28
C VAL A 221 -12.92 5.48 -17.79
N CYS A 222 -12.82 4.16 -17.92
CA CYS A 222 -11.60 3.42 -17.61
C CYS A 222 -10.78 3.19 -18.88
N ILE A 223 -9.53 3.61 -18.84
CA ILE A 223 -8.53 3.43 -19.89
C ILE A 223 -7.48 2.46 -19.38
N VAL A 224 -7.31 1.34 -20.07
CA VAL A 224 -6.41 0.26 -19.69
C VAL A 224 -5.23 0.22 -20.64
N GLU A 225 -4.04 0.41 -20.13
CA GLU A 225 -2.79 0.17 -20.84
C GLU A 225 -2.33 -1.27 -20.60
N VAL A 226 -1.99 -2.02 -21.66
CA VAL A 226 -1.54 -3.41 -21.54
C VAL A 226 -0.27 -3.66 -22.35
N GLU A 227 0.46 -4.70 -21.97
CA GLU A 227 1.66 -5.15 -22.72
C GLU A 227 1.27 -5.98 -23.93
N GLU A 228 0.16 -6.70 -23.86
CA GLU A 228 -0.29 -7.62 -24.91
C GLU A 228 -1.81 -7.55 -25.06
N ILE A 229 -2.26 -7.50 -26.31
CA ILE A 229 -3.68 -7.66 -26.68
C ILE A 229 -3.80 -9.02 -27.37
N VAL A 230 -4.74 -9.83 -26.89
CA VAL A 230 -5.04 -11.16 -27.40
C VAL A 230 -6.46 -11.24 -27.95
N GLU A 231 -6.78 -12.28 -28.70
CA GLU A 231 -8.13 -12.48 -29.21
C GLU A 231 -9.10 -12.90 -28.10
N ALA A 232 -10.37 -12.58 -28.32
CA ALA A 232 -11.44 -12.98 -27.39
C ALA A 232 -11.51 -14.50 -27.25
N GLY A 233 -11.47 -14.98 -26.00
CA GLY A 233 -11.46 -16.41 -25.66
C GLY A 233 -10.07 -17.02 -25.45
N GLU A 234 -8.99 -16.28 -25.65
CA GLU A 234 -7.64 -16.74 -25.33
C GLU A 234 -7.29 -16.62 -23.85
N LEU A 235 -7.95 -15.69 -23.14
CA LEU A 235 -7.80 -15.58 -21.69
C LEU A 235 -8.69 -16.60 -21.00
N ASP A 236 -8.13 -17.31 -20.01
CA ASP A 236 -8.88 -18.21 -19.16
C ASP A 236 -9.92 -17.43 -18.32
N PRO A 237 -11.24 -17.74 -18.46
CA PRO A 237 -12.29 -17.01 -17.74
C PRO A 237 -12.14 -17.06 -16.22
N ASP A 238 -11.57 -18.11 -15.65
CA ASP A 238 -11.33 -18.24 -14.21
C ASP A 238 -10.19 -17.32 -13.73
N ASN A 239 -9.37 -16.83 -14.63
CA ASN A 239 -8.23 -15.95 -14.36
C ASN A 239 -8.46 -14.49 -14.82
N ILE A 240 -9.67 -14.09 -15.18
CA ILE A 240 -9.99 -12.70 -15.48
C ILE A 240 -10.02 -11.90 -14.17
N HIS A 241 -9.14 -10.91 -14.05
CA HIS A 241 -9.06 -10.05 -12.87
C HIS A 241 -9.94 -8.79 -12.99
N LEU A 242 -10.15 -8.29 -14.20
CA LEU A 242 -11.03 -7.16 -14.47
C LEU A 242 -11.95 -7.54 -15.64
N PRO A 243 -13.26 -7.75 -15.39
CA PRO A 243 -14.23 -8.05 -16.43
C PRO A 243 -14.37 -6.91 -17.44
N ALA A 244 -14.68 -7.27 -18.68
CA ALA A 244 -14.78 -6.35 -19.81
C ALA A 244 -15.71 -5.15 -19.60
N CYS A 245 -16.72 -5.25 -18.74
CA CYS A 245 -17.66 -4.15 -18.46
C CYS A 245 -16.99 -2.92 -17.82
N TYR A 246 -15.84 -3.09 -17.16
CA TYR A 246 -15.10 -2.00 -16.55
C TYR A 246 -14.14 -1.30 -17.53
N ALA A 247 -13.55 -2.02 -18.47
CA ALA A 247 -12.61 -1.44 -19.44
C ALA A 247 -13.36 -0.78 -20.60
N HIS A 248 -13.24 0.54 -20.72
CA HIS A 248 -13.87 1.31 -21.80
C HIS A 248 -12.94 1.49 -22.99
N ARG A 249 -11.63 1.65 -22.73
CA ARG A 249 -10.59 1.83 -23.74
C ARG A 249 -9.40 0.97 -23.39
N ILE A 250 -8.82 0.31 -24.38
CA ILE A 250 -7.65 -0.53 -24.26
C ILE A 250 -6.60 -0.02 -25.22
N VAL A 251 -5.38 0.13 -24.74
CA VAL A 251 -4.24 0.51 -25.57
C VAL A 251 -3.05 -0.39 -25.25
N LYS A 252 -2.38 -0.87 -26.29
CA LYS A 252 -1.08 -1.51 -26.13
C LYS A 252 -0.02 -0.45 -25.97
N GLY A 253 0.73 -0.51 -24.87
CA GLY A 253 1.87 0.39 -24.66
C GLY A 253 2.96 0.18 -25.70
N GLU A 254 3.56 1.26 -26.17
CA GLU A 254 4.64 1.20 -27.17
C GLU A 254 5.94 0.70 -26.56
N LYS A 255 6.25 1.17 -25.34
CA LYS A 255 7.48 0.83 -24.62
C LYS A 255 7.23 0.89 -23.12
N TYR A 256 7.85 -0.06 -22.40
CA TYR A 256 7.84 -0.12 -20.95
C TYR A 256 9.27 0.00 -20.40
N ASP A 257 9.51 0.97 -19.54
CA ASP A 257 10.77 1.09 -18.83
C ASP A 257 10.77 0.25 -17.54
N LYS A 258 9.58 0.01 -16.94
CA LYS A 258 9.37 -0.81 -15.74
C LYS A 258 10.45 -0.58 -14.67
N LYS A 259 10.64 0.68 -14.28
CA LYS A 259 11.64 1.05 -13.28
C LYS A 259 11.34 0.36 -11.94
N ILE A 260 12.40 -0.02 -11.24
CA ILE A 260 12.37 -0.57 -9.89
C ILE A 260 13.03 0.45 -8.97
N GLU A 261 12.35 0.83 -7.88
CA GLU A 261 12.89 1.83 -6.94
C GLU A 261 14.09 1.28 -6.17
N PHE A 262 13.97 0.08 -5.63
CA PHE A 262 15.06 -0.56 -4.87
C PHE A 262 15.34 -1.97 -5.42
N ARG A 263 16.27 -2.06 -6.33
CA ARG A 263 16.70 -3.33 -6.89
C ARG A 263 17.66 -4.03 -5.93
N ILE A 264 17.19 -5.11 -5.32
CA ILE A 264 17.97 -5.98 -4.44
C ILE A 264 18.15 -7.30 -5.16
N VAL A 265 19.38 -7.81 -5.18
CA VAL A 265 19.75 -9.07 -5.83
C VAL A 265 20.54 -9.91 -4.84
N HIS A 266 20.30 -11.21 -4.85
CA HIS A 266 21.09 -12.16 -4.08
C HIS A 266 22.54 -12.20 -4.64
N VAL A 267 23.50 -12.03 -3.76
CA VAL A 267 24.92 -12.20 -4.08
C VAL A 267 25.41 -13.35 -3.23
N GLU A 268 25.94 -14.38 -3.89
CA GLU A 268 26.46 -15.56 -3.20
C GLU A 268 27.51 -15.16 -2.14
N GLY A 269 27.38 -15.69 -0.93
CA GLY A 269 28.23 -15.36 0.20
C GLY A 269 27.95 -14.01 0.87
N LYS A 270 26.94 -13.25 0.41
CA LYS A 270 26.49 -11.99 1.05
C LYS A 270 25.06 -12.11 1.53
N GLU A 271 24.87 -12.62 2.73
CA GLU A 271 23.56 -12.57 3.38
C GLU A 271 23.22 -11.12 3.78
N PRO A 272 21.92 -10.74 3.77
CA PRO A 272 21.50 -9.45 4.29
C PRO A 272 21.97 -9.29 5.72
N THR A 273 22.70 -8.23 6.02
CA THR A 273 23.25 -8.01 7.36
C THR A 273 22.67 -6.74 7.96
N ILE A 274 22.36 -6.82 9.26
CA ILE A 274 22.03 -5.64 10.05
C ILE A 274 23.32 -4.81 10.20
N THR A 275 23.27 -3.57 9.75
CA THR A 275 24.41 -2.64 9.77
C THR A 275 24.12 -1.45 10.67
N GLY A 276 25.15 -0.66 11.03
CA GLY A 276 25.05 0.55 11.82
C GLY A 276 25.87 0.51 13.11
N LYS A 277 25.92 1.65 13.81
CA LYS A 277 26.73 1.81 15.02
C LYS A 277 26.37 0.85 16.16
N ASP A 278 25.07 0.51 16.28
CA ASP A 278 24.54 -0.34 17.35
C ASP A 278 24.07 -1.69 16.80
N LYS A 279 24.92 -2.32 15.96
CA LYS A 279 24.59 -3.59 15.28
C LYS A 279 24.11 -4.66 16.26
N ASP A 280 24.80 -4.87 17.38
CA ASP A 280 24.47 -5.93 18.34
C ASP A 280 23.13 -5.66 19.05
N ALA A 281 22.85 -4.41 19.41
CA ALA A 281 21.57 -3.98 19.94
C ALA A 281 20.42 -4.26 18.95
N ARG A 282 20.59 -3.91 17.67
CA ARG A 282 19.62 -4.15 16.60
C ARG A 282 19.39 -5.63 16.34
N VAL A 283 20.46 -6.44 16.36
CA VAL A 283 20.37 -7.91 16.24
C VAL A 283 19.58 -8.49 17.42
N ARG A 284 19.80 -8.00 18.64
CA ARG A 284 19.06 -8.42 19.85
C ARG A 284 17.56 -8.16 19.67
N ILE A 285 17.18 -6.95 19.26
CA ILE A 285 15.78 -6.59 18.97
C ILE A 285 15.15 -7.57 17.99
N VAL A 286 15.84 -7.82 16.86
CA VAL A 286 15.31 -8.68 15.79
C VAL A 286 15.16 -10.13 16.25
N LYS A 287 16.16 -10.69 16.96
CA LYS A 287 16.09 -12.04 17.52
C LYS A 287 14.93 -12.18 18.50
N ARG A 288 14.77 -11.19 19.39
CA ARG A 288 13.66 -11.22 20.34
C ARG A 288 12.30 -11.08 19.65
N ALA A 289 12.20 -10.24 18.61
CA ALA A 289 10.97 -10.11 17.81
C ALA A 289 10.66 -11.38 17.02
N ALA A 290 11.67 -12.03 16.44
CA ALA A 290 11.51 -13.31 15.73
C ALA A 290 10.95 -14.41 16.65
N ALA A 291 11.30 -14.41 17.95
CA ALA A 291 10.77 -15.35 18.91
C ALA A 291 9.24 -15.26 19.12
N GLU A 292 8.62 -14.15 18.74
CA GLU A 292 7.16 -13.97 18.75
C GLU A 292 6.46 -14.56 17.52
N ILE A 293 7.21 -14.91 16.47
CA ILE A 293 6.67 -15.51 15.25
C ILE A 293 6.62 -17.02 15.45
N LYS A 294 5.42 -17.60 15.31
CA LYS A 294 5.17 -19.03 15.55
C LYS A 294 4.71 -19.72 14.26
N ASP A 295 4.87 -21.03 14.23
CA ASP A 295 4.38 -21.89 13.15
C ASP A 295 2.90 -21.65 12.84
N GLY A 296 2.53 -21.64 11.57
CA GLY A 296 1.16 -21.41 11.09
C GLY A 296 0.68 -19.96 11.11
N MET A 297 1.52 -18.99 11.50
CA MET A 297 1.13 -17.57 11.50
C MET A 297 1.15 -16.95 10.10
N ASN A 298 0.21 -16.00 9.86
CA ASN A 298 0.28 -15.04 8.78
C ASN A 298 0.86 -13.73 9.32
N VAL A 299 1.99 -13.29 8.81
CA VAL A 299 2.76 -12.17 9.36
C VAL A 299 3.00 -11.11 8.31
N ASN A 300 2.67 -9.85 8.63
CA ASN A 300 3.13 -8.71 7.86
C ASN A 300 4.34 -8.09 8.58
N LEU A 301 5.41 -7.78 7.88
CA LEU A 301 6.64 -7.20 8.43
C LEU A 301 6.76 -5.74 8.00
N GLY A 302 6.98 -4.87 8.99
CA GLY A 302 7.27 -3.46 8.75
C GLY A 302 8.65 -3.23 8.15
N ILE A 303 8.80 -2.10 7.48
CA ILE A 303 10.08 -1.64 6.92
C ILE A 303 11.13 -1.46 8.04
N GLY A 304 12.36 -1.87 7.79
CA GLY A 304 13.48 -1.75 8.72
C GLY A 304 13.75 -3.03 9.51
N LEU A 305 13.85 -2.95 10.84
CA LEU A 305 14.23 -4.07 11.70
C LEU A 305 13.35 -5.33 11.53
N PRO A 306 12.02 -5.23 11.43
CA PRO A 306 11.18 -6.40 11.26
C PRO A 306 11.51 -7.26 10.04
N ASN A 307 11.98 -6.66 8.94
CA ASN A 307 12.33 -7.39 7.71
C ASN A 307 13.46 -8.40 7.91
N PHE A 308 14.24 -8.29 8.98
CA PHE A 308 15.28 -9.25 9.31
C PHE A 308 14.79 -10.41 10.19
N CYS A 309 13.57 -10.39 10.71
CA CYS A 309 13.04 -11.47 11.56
C CYS A 309 13.07 -12.85 10.89
N PRO A 310 12.77 -13.01 9.59
CA PRO A 310 12.82 -14.31 8.93
C PRO A 310 14.17 -15.03 9.05
N MET A 311 15.28 -14.27 9.12
CA MET A 311 16.63 -14.84 9.23
C MET A 311 16.90 -15.55 10.57
N TYR A 312 16.10 -15.27 11.60
CA TYR A 312 16.25 -15.79 12.95
C TYR A 312 15.15 -16.77 13.34
N LEU A 313 14.29 -17.17 12.41
CA LEU A 313 13.30 -18.20 12.65
C LEU A 313 13.96 -19.58 12.74
N PRO A 314 13.47 -20.48 13.62
CA PRO A 314 13.89 -21.88 13.62
C PRO A 314 13.68 -22.53 12.25
N LYS A 315 14.59 -23.40 11.84
CA LYS A 315 14.43 -24.19 10.61
C LYS A 315 13.13 -24.99 10.65
N GLY A 316 12.36 -24.93 9.57
CA GLY A 316 11.09 -25.66 9.45
C GLY A 316 9.88 -24.90 10.01
N THR A 317 10.03 -23.68 10.48
CA THR A 317 8.89 -22.83 10.85
C THR A 317 8.12 -22.42 9.59
N ASN A 318 6.84 -22.79 9.51
CA ASN A 318 5.97 -22.47 8.39
C ASN A 318 5.23 -21.15 8.69
N VAL A 319 5.61 -20.08 8.03
CA VAL A 319 5.01 -18.75 8.18
C VAL A 319 4.68 -18.18 6.81
N MET A 320 3.47 -17.68 6.65
CA MET A 320 3.08 -16.94 5.45
C MET A 320 3.34 -15.46 5.65
N PHE A 321 4.39 -14.95 5.02
CA PHE A 321 4.66 -13.51 5.01
C PHE A 321 3.78 -12.81 3.99
N GLN A 322 3.14 -11.73 4.43
CA GLN A 322 2.29 -10.89 3.59
C GLN A 322 2.97 -9.56 3.31
N SER A 323 2.84 -9.08 2.09
CA SER A 323 3.15 -7.70 1.71
C SER A 323 1.86 -7.00 1.31
N GLU A 324 1.56 -5.85 1.91
CA GLU A 324 0.27 -5.18 1.76
C GLU A 324 -0.03 -4.71 0.33
N ASN A 325 0.97 -4.61 -0.51
CA ASN A 325 0.80 -4.30 -1.94
C ASN A 325 0.21 -5.47 -2.77
N GLY A 326 -0.14 -6.59 -2.12
CA GLY A 326 -0.92 -7.67 -2.72
C GLY A 326 -0.20 -9.00 -2.86
N ILE A 327 0.65 -9.39 -1.90
CA ILE A 327 1.34 -10.69 -1.88
C ILE A 327 1.08 -11.40 -0.55
N LEU A 328 0.70 -12.67 -0.59
CA LEU A 328 0.79 -13.61 0.52
C LEU A 328 1.70 -14.76 0.11
N GLY A 329 2.67 -15.11 0.96
CA GLY A 329 3.76 -16.03 0.60
C GLY A 329 4.97 -15.31 0.01
N LEU A 330 5.31 -14.14 0.58
CA LEU A 330 6.54 -13.42 0.26
C LEU A 330 7.75 -14.29 0.60
N GLY A 331 8.69 -14.41 -0.33
CA GLY A 331 9.93 -15.13 -0.13
C GLY A 331 10.88 -14.41 0.84
N THR A 332 11.66 -15.20 1.55
CA THR A 332 12.61 -14.70 2.55
C THR A 332 14.00 -14.39 1.98
N LYS A 333 14.24 -14.79 0.73
CA LYS A 333 15.51 -14.56 0.02
C LYS A 333 15.35 -13.48 -1.06
N ALA A 334 16.42 -12.73 -1.30
CA ALA A 334 16.47 -11.85 -2.46
C ALA A 334 16.51 -12.69 -3.76
N PRO A 335 15.94 -12.19 -4.87
CA PRO A 335 16.00 -12.86 -6.17
C PRO A 335 17.43 -12.87 -6.72
N THR A 336 17.75 -13.88 -7.55
CA THR A 336 18.93 -13.84 -8.40
C THR A 336 18.75 -12.79 -9.51
N GLU A 337 19.81 -12.47 -10.23
CA GLU A 337 19.78 -11.50 -11.34
C GLU A 337 18.71 -11.85 -12.40
N GLU A 338 18.54 -13.14 -12.67
CA GLU A 338 17.59 -13.69 -13.66
C GLU A 338 16.14 -13.72 -13.15
N GLU A 339 15.96 -13.77 -11.83
CA GLU A 339 14.63 -13.78 -11.18
C GLU A 339 14.08 -12.37 -10.93
N VAL A 340 14.90 -11.32 -11.11
CA VAL A 340 14.46 -9.93 -10.92
C VAL A 340 13.29 -9.61 -11.85
N ASP A 341 12.20 -9.16 -11.29
CA ASP A 341 10.97 -8.83 -12.00
C ASP A 341 10.36 -7.54 -11.45
N ALA A 342 10.18 -6.55 -12.31
CA ALA A 342 9.61 -5.26 -11.93
C ALA A 342 8.12 -5.35 -11.52
N ASP A 343 7.44 -6.42 -11.95
CA ASP A 343 6.06 -6.71 -11.53
C ASP A 343 6.01 -7.49 -10.20
N LEU A 344 7.17 -7.76 -9.57
CA LEU A 344 7.28 -8.49 -8.30
C LEU A 344 8.13 -7.72 -7.30
N ILE A 345 7.48 -6.80 -6.61
CA ILE A 345 8.09 -5.98 -5.55
C ILE A 345 7.28 -6.10 -4.26
N ASN A 346 7.96 -5.92 -3.11
CA ASN A 346 7.30 -5.84 -1.82
C ASN A 346 6.83 -4.41 -1.49
N ALA A 347 6.24 -4.25 -0.30
CA ALA A 347 5.78 -2.96 0.21
C ALA A 347 6.91 -1.92 0.42
N SER A 348 8.14 -2.39 0.61
CA SER A 348 9.35 -1.55 0.63
C SER A 348 9.87 -1.21 -0.77
N LYS A 349 9.13 -1.59 -1.82
CA LYS A 349 9.47 -1.37 -3.25
C LYS A 349 10.77 -2.07 -3.70
N GLN A 350 11.11 -3.13 -2.99
CA GLN A 350 12.28 -3.98 -3.24
C GLN A 350 11.88 -5.18 -4.09
N THR A 351 12.80 -5.65 -4.95
CA THR A 351 12.67 -6.92 -5.65
C THR A 351 12.68 -8.08 -4.66
N VAL A 352 11.80 -9.05 -4.86
CA VAL A 352 11.60 -10.19 -3.95
C VAL A 352 11.37 -11.48 -4.72
N THR A 353 11.48 -12.61 -4.00
CA THR A 353 10.99 -13.93 -4.41
C THR A 353 9.63 -14.23 -3.79
N ILE A 354 9.03 -15.34 -4.17
CA ILE A 354 7.80 -15.87 -3.57
C ILE A 354 8.00 -17.33 -3.18
N GLU A 355 7.29 -17.76 -2.14
CA GLU A 355 7.27 -19.14 -1.68
C GLU A 355 6.25 -19.98 -2.48
N LYS A 356 6.39 -21.32 -2.42
CA LYS A 356 5.39 -22.23 -2.99
C LYS A 356 4.04 -22.02 -2.28
N GLY A 357 2.97 -21.89 -3.06
CA GLY A 357 1.64 -21.60 -2.55
C GLY A 357 1.35 -20.13 -2.33
N ALA A 358 2.24 -19.24 -2.80
CA ALA A 358 1.98 -17.80 -2.80
C ALA A 358 0.76 -17.42 -3.64
N SER A 359 0.12 -16.31 -3.28
CA SER A 359 -1.02 -15.74 -4.00
C SER A 359 -0.88 -14.24 -4.17
N PHE A 360 -1.46 -13.72 -5.28
CA PHE A 360 -1.50 -12.30 -5.61
C PHE A 360 -2.94 -11.81 -5.61
N PHE A 361 -3.15 -10.59 -5.12
CA PHE A 361 -4.46 -9.97 -4.99
C PHE A 361 -4.35 -8.45 -5.08
N SER A 362 -5.50 -7.74 -5.12
CA SER A 362 -5.52 -6.28 -5.16
C SER A 362 -5.17 -5.68 -3.80
N SER A 363 -4.93 -4.36 -3.79
CA SER A 363 -4.71 -3.62 -2.55
C SER A 363 -5.93 -3.65 -1.63
N ALA A 364 -7.16 -3.51 -2.16
CA ALA A 364 -8.38 -3.60 -1.35
C ALA A 364 -8.54 -4.99 -0.71
N GLU A 365 -8.29 -6.07 -1.45
CA GLU A 365 -8.29 -7.45 -0.93
C GLU A 365 -7.24 -7.65 0.15
N SER A 366 -6.02 -7.14 -0.06
CA SER A 366 -4.93 -7.19 0.90
C SER A 366 -5.31 -6.51 2.23
N PHE A 367 -5.78 -5.28 2.16
CA PHE A 367 -6.17 -4.54 3.35
C PHE A 367 -7.46 -5.05 3.99
N ALA A 368 -8.35 -5.72 3.24
CA ALA A 368 -9.48 -6.45 3.81
C ALA A 368 -9.03 -7.60 4.71
N MET A 369 -7.98 -8.36 4.33
CA MET A 369 -7.37 -9.39 5.18
C MET A 369 -6.82 -8.79 6.48
N ILE A 370 -6.16 -7.63 6.41
CA ILE A 370 -5.60 -6.92 7.55
C ILE A 370 -6.73 -6.44 8.48
N ARG A 371 -7.67 -5.66 7.98
CA ARG A 371 -8.81 -5.13 8.76
C ARG A 371 -9.69 -6.23 9.34
N GLY A 372 -9.83 -7.35 8.62
CA GLY A 372 -10.56 -8.54 9.04
C GLY A 372 -9.83 -9.42 10.04
N GLY A 373 -8.64 -9.02 10.53
CA GLY A 373 -7.88 -9.73 11.56
C GLY A 373 -7.29 -11.08 11.12
N LYS A 374 -7.02 -11.26 9.83
CA LYS A 374 -6.37 -12.48 9.29
C LYS A 374 -4.85 -12.43 9.44
N MET A 375 -4.26 -11.24 9.64
CA MET A 375 -2.83 -11.03 9.85
C MET A 375 -2.51 -10.87 11.33
N VAL A 376 -1.34 -11.36 11.75
CA VAL A 376 -0.95 -11.40 13.17
C VAL A 376 -0.03 -10.24 13.55
N LYS A 377 0.81 -9.71 12.64
CA LYS A 377 1.83 -8.69 12.95
C LYS A 377 2.19 -7.87 11.71
N GLY A 378 2.57 -6.58 11.89
CA GLY A 378 3.22 -5.80 10.86
C GLY A 378 3.04 -4.29 10.94
N MET A 379 3.90 -3.54 10.20
CA MET A 379 3.88 -2.08 10.07
C MET A 379 4.15 -1.62 8.64
N GLY A 380 3.32 -1.99 7.69
CA GLY A 380 3.18 -1.34 6.38
C GLY A 380 1.73 -0.83 6.25
N GLY A 381 1.44 0.26 5.52
CA GLY A 381 0.12 0.90 5.60
C GLY A 381 -0.26 1.15 7.06
N ALA A 382 0.63 1.82 7.80
CA ALA A 382 0.74 1.74 9.26
C ALA A 382 -0.59 1.89 10.00
N MET A 383 -1.46 2.83 9.59
CA MET A 383 -2.75 3.04 10.26
C MET A 383 -3.71 1.87 10.09
N ASP A 384 -3.75 1.24 8.92
CA ASP A 384 -4.59 0.06 8.67
C ASP A 384 -4.10 -1.14 9.47
N LEU A 385 -2.79 -1.38 9.49
CA LEU A 385 -2.18 -2.49 10.22
C LEU A 385 -2.38 -2.38 11.73
N VAL A 386 -2.08 -1.23 12.33
CA VAL A 386 -2.22 -1.06 13.78
C VAL A 386 -3.68 -1.09 14.24
N SER A 387 -4.61 -0.72 13.37
CA SER A 387 -6.04 -0.79 13.68
C SER A 387 -6.68 -2.14 13.38
N GLY A 388 -6.12 -2.93 12.44
CA GLY A 388 -6.70 -4.18 11.95
C GLY A 388 -6.10 -5.45 12.53
N CYS A 389 -4.81 -5.48 12.82
CA CYS A 389 -4.11 -6.68 13.29
C CYS A 389 -4.50 -7.04 14.73
N LYS A 390 -4.53 -8.35 15.02
CA LYS A 390 -4.80 -8.87 16.38
C LYS A 390 -3.69 -8.53 17.36
N ASN A 391 -2.43 -8.63 16.93
CA ASN A 391 -1.26 -8.32 17.72
C ASN A 391 -0.39 -7.30 16.97
N VAL A 392 -0.05 -6.21 17.63
CA VAL A 392 0.81 -5.15 17.13
C VAL A 392 2.08 -5.12 17.97
N ILE A 393 3.22 -5.48 17.38
CA ILE A 393 4.53 -5.46 18.03
C ILE A 393 5.37 -4.38 17.38
N VAL A 394 5.81 -3.43 18.17
CA VAL A 394 6.72 -2.37 17.75
C VAL A 394 8.15 -2.78 18.08
N THR A 395 9.04 -2.67 17.11
CA THR A 395 10.49 -2.86 17.31
C THR A 395 11.19 -1.54 17.08
N MET A 396 11.98 -1.10 18.05
CA MET A 396 12.70 0.16 17.98
C MET A 396 13.89 0.17 18.94
N GLU A 397 14.89 1.00 18.69
CA GLU A 397 15.90 1.33 19.70
C GLU A 397 15.21 2.09 20.85
N HIS A 398 15.61 1.83 22.09
CA HIS A 398 14.97 2.38 23.31
C HIS A 398 15.05 3.89 23.37
N THR A 399 16.19 4.43 22.95
CA THR A 399 16.46 5.87 22.92
C THR A 399 16.84 6.34 21.51
N ALA A 400 16.82 7.63 21.27
CA ALA A 400 17.35 8.27 20.08
C ALA A 400 18.26 9.44 20.48
N LYS A 401 19.54 9.37 20.12
CA LYS A 401 20.53 10.40 20.48
C LYS A 401 20.54 10.71 21.99
N GLY A 402 20.40 9.68 22.82
CA GLY A 402 20.31 9.78 24.27
C GLY A 402 18.97 10.21 24.86
N ASN A 403 17.98 10.53 24.02
CA ASN A 403 16.65 10.90 24.49
C ASN A 403 15.70 9.70 24.47
N THR A 404 14.81 9.61 25.45
CA THR A 404 13.77 8.58 25.50
C THR A 404 12.84 8.64 24.29
N LYS A 405 12.34 7.49 23.86
CA LYS A 405 11.23 7.35 22.90
C LYS A 405 9.91 7.01 23.58
N PHE A 406 9.90 6.85 24.91
CA PHE A 406 8.71 6.59 25.69
C PHE A 406 8.28 7.86 26.42
N PHE A 407 7.02 8.23 26.28
CA PHE A 407 6.47 9.45 26.86
C PHE A 407 5.13 9.15 27.51
N GLU A 408 4.81 9.84 28.61
CA GLU A 408 3.47 9.79 29.21
C GLU A 408 2.38 10.25 28.22
N LYS A 409 2.71 11.23 27.37
CA LYS A 409 1.83 11.73 26.32
C LYS A 409 2.63 11.94 25.04
N CYS A 410 2.16 11.34 23.94
CA CYS A 410 2.76 11.54 22.63
C CYS A 410 2.58 13.00 22.17
N SER A 411 3.65 13.61 21.65
CA SER A 411 3.65 14.98 21.11
C SER A 411 3.37 15.04 19.61
N LEU A 412 3.60 13.94 18.91
CA LEU A 412 3.36 13.82 17.46
C LEU A 412 1.96 13.23 17.17
N PRO A 413 1.40 13.48 15.98
CA PRO A 413 0.15 12.85 15.56
C PRO A 413 0.22 11.32 15.66
N LEU A 414 -0.84 10.71 16.21
CA LEU A 414 -0.90 9.28 16.44
C LEU A 414 -1.20 8.51 15.12
N THR A 415 -0.48 7.42 14.90
CA THR A 415 -0.81 6.40 13.88
C THR A 415 -2.01 5.56 14.31
N GLY A 416 -2.18 5.33 15.61
CA GLY A 416 -3.31 4.64 16.23
C GLY A 416 -3.29 4.84 17.74
N LYS A 417 -4.46 4.84 18.36
CA LYS A 417 -4.61 5.02 19.80
C LYS A 417 -4.96 3.72 20.49
N HIS A 418 -4.19 3.31 21.50
CA HIS A 418 -4.37 2.06 22.27
C HIS A 418 -4.34 0.79 21.39
N VAL A 419 -3.44 0.74 20.41
CA VAL A 419 -3.36 -0.33 19.41
C VAL A 419 -2.16 -1.27 19.62
N VAL A 420 -1.13 -0.83 20.36
CA VAL A 420 0.11 -1.59 20.58
C VAL A 420 -0.11 -2.66 21.64
N ASP A 421 0.35 -3.89 21.38
CA ASP A 421 0.34 -5.01 22.33
C ASP A 421 1.70 -5.20 22.99
N MET A 422 2.79 -4.94 22.25
CA MET A 422 4.15 -5.14 22.74
C MET A 422 5.11 -4.15 22.09
N VAL A 423 6.09 -3.70 22.87
CA VAL A 423 7.26 -2.97 22.36
C VAL A 423 8.51 -3.75 22.73
N ILE A 424 9.36 -4.01 21.74
CA ILE A 424 10.65 -4.68 21.90
C ILE A 424 11.73 -3.68 21.52
N THR A 425 12.62 -3.40 22.47
CA THR A 425 13.79 -2.53 22.28
C THR A 425 15.08 -3.32 22.53
N ASP A 426 16.21 -2.69 22.37
CA ASP A 426 17.51 -3.22 22.76
C ASP A 426 17.67 -3.41 24.29
N MET A 427 16.92 -2.61 25.10
CA MET A 427 17.00 -2.61 26.56
C MET A 427 15.86 -3.37 27.24
N ALA A 428 14.69 -3.48 26.62
CA ALA A 428 13.50 -3.95 27.31
C ALA A 428 12.41 -4.50 26.38
N VAL A 429 11.58 -5.39 26.92
CA VAL A 429 10.30 -5.81 26.35
C VAL A 429 9.16 -5.34 27.25
N PHE A 430 8.27 -4.53 26.69
CA PHE A 430 7.06 -4.09 27.36
C PHE A 430 5.82 -4.73 26.74
N LYS A 431 4.87 -5.14 27.57
CA LYS A 431 3.49 -5.47 27.16
C LYS A 431 2.53 -4.37 27.56
N PHE A 432 1.49 -4.20 26.76
CA PHE A 432 0.43 -3.22 26.99
C PHE A 432 -0.90 -3.95 27.14
N ASP A 433 -1.60 -3.69 28.24
CA ASP A 433 -2.99 -4.07 28.39
C ASP A 433 -3.87 -2.99 27.78
N LYS A 434 -4.56 -3.32 26.70
CA LYS A 434 -5.42 -2.37 25.96
C LYS A 434 -6.65 -1.93 26.75
N THR A 435 -7.06 -2.70 27.76
CA THR A 435 -8.23 -2.43 28.61
C THR A 435 -7.84 -1.50 29.76
N THR A 436 -6.84 -1.89 30.56
CA THR A 436 -6.37 -1.12 31.72
C THR A 436 -5.39 0.00 31.31
N ARG A 437 -4.84 -0.06 30.09
CA ARG A 437 -3.81 0.84 29.56
C ARG A 437 -2.49 0.77 30.32
N GLN A 438 -2.28 -0.29 31.08
CA GLN A 438 -1.06 -0.50 31.84
C GLN A 438 0.06 -0.98 30.92
N MET A 439 1.21 -0.34 31.06
CA MET A 439 2.47 -0.79 30.48
C MET A 439 3.23 -1.61 31.52
N THR A 440 3.68 -2.80 31.17
CA THR A 440 4.41 -3.70 32.08
C THR A 440 5.73 -4.13 31.46
N LEU A 441 6.84 -3.91 32.15
CA LEU A 441 8.16 -4.43 31.79
C LEU A 441 8.16 -5.93 32.01
N MET A 442 8.36 -6.70 30.94
CA MET A 442 8.37 -8.16 30.96
C MET A 442 9.77 -8.73 31.00
N GLU A 443 10.71 -8.11 30.28
CA GLU A 443 12.08 -8.62 30.12
C GLU A 443 13.05 -7.46 30.00
N ILE A 444 14.28 -7.66 30.51
CA ILE A 444 15.42 -6.75 30.35
C ILE A 444 16.40 -7.34 29.33
N GLY A 445 16.87 -6.52 28.39
CA GLY A 445 17.79 -6.89 27.31
C GLY A 445 19.24 -6.82 27.72
N GLY A 446 20.04 -7.82 27.33
CA GLY A 446 21.50 -7.83 27.55
C GLY A 446 21.91 -7.65 29.00
N ASP A 447 22.91 -6.81 29.22
CA ASP A 447 23.51 -6.56 30.55
C ASP A 447 22.87 -5.36 31.28
N HIS A 448 21.76 -4.80 30.73
CA HIS A 448 21.10 -3.66 31.38
C HIS A 448 20.49 -4.01 32.72
N THR A 449 20.41 -3.02 33.59
CA THR A 449 19.79 -3.09 34.91
C THR A 449 18.37 -2.51 34.85
N LEU A 450 17.54 -2.83 35.84
CA LEU A 450 16.22 -2.25 35.99
C LEU A 450 16.28 -0.71 36.14
N GLU A 451 17.28 -0.22 36.87
CA GLU A 451 17.51 1.20 37.10
C GLU A 451 17.85 1.94 35.80
N GLU A 452 18.68 1.35 34.95
CA GLU A 452 18.99 1.92 33.63
C GLU A 452 17.73 1.97 32.73
N VAL A 453 16.93 0.89 32.71
CA VAL A 453 15.67 0.88 31.96
C VAL A 453 14.70 1.96 32.48
N LYS A 454 14.58 2.11 33.81
CA LYS A 454 13.75 3.18 34.41
C LYS A 454 14.25 4.58 34.02
N ALA A 455 15.56 4.80 34.07
CA ALA A 455 16.18 6.09 33.71
C ALA A 455 15.98 6.44 32.23
N ALA A 456 15.99 5.43 31.34
CA ALA A 456 15.82 5.60 29.90
C ALA A 456 14.35 5.68 29.45
N THR A 457 13.37 5.37 30.32
CA THR A 457 11.94 5.33 30.01
C THR A 457 11.24 6.56 30.58
N GLY A 458 10.69 7.41 29.73
CA GLY A 458 10.10 8.69 30.12
C GLY A 458 8.61 8.61 30.56
N CYS A 459 8.14 7.43 30.94
CA CYS A 459 6.77 7.21 31.44
C CYS A 459 6.77 6.10 32.51
N SER A 460 5.69 6.05 33.28
CA SER A 460 5.49 5.04 34.34
C SER A 460 5.17 3.67 33.78
N PHE A 461 5.64 2.59 34.45
CA PHE A 461 5.34 1.20 34.10
C PHE A 461 5.38 0.28 35.33
N ALA A 462 4.65 -0.82 35.27
CA ALA A 462 4.76 -1.92 36.22
C ALA A 462 5.92 -2.86 35.82
N VAL A 463 6.39 -3.65 36.77
CA VAL A 463 7.41 -4.68 36.55
C VAL A 463 6.81 -6.04 36.78
N ALA A 464 7.00 -6.96 35.83
CA ALA A 464 6.50 -8.34 35.95
C ALA A 464 7.27 -9.12 37.03
N GLU A 465 6.59 -10.03 37.67
CA GLU A 465 7.16 -11.01 38.60
C GLU A 465 6.82 -12.44 38.12
N PRO A 466 7.80 -13.26 37.73
CA PRO A 466 9.24 -12.94 37.64
C PRO A 466 9.58 -12.04 36.46
N LEU A 467 10.60 -11.18 36.61
CA LEU A 467 11.16 -10.37 35.53
C LEU A 467 12.09 -11.24 34.67
N GLY A 468 11.83 -11.29 33.36
CA GLY A 468 12.64 -12.05 32.40
C GLY A 468 13.89 -11.30 31.90
N ARG A 469 14.72 -12.04 31.10
CA ARG A 469 15.87 -11.50 30.35
C ARG A 469 15.93 -12.08 28.93
N PHE A 470 16.54 -11.35 28.00
CA PHE A 470 16.76 -11.78 26.62
C PHE A 470 18.04 -11.24 26.02
#